data_556a27f68d2f50e1344b8e40abaf1092
#
_entry.id   556a27f68d2f50e1344b8e40abaf1092
#
_cell.length_a   1.000
_cell.length_b   1.000
_cell.length_c   1.000
_cell.angle_alpha   90.00
_cell.angle_beta   90.00
_cell.angle_gamma   90.00
#
_symmetry.space_group_name_H-M   'P 1'
#
loop_
_entity.id
_entity.type
_entity.pdbx_description
1 polymer ?
#
loop_
_entity_poly.entity_id
_entity_poly.type
_entity_poly.pdbx_seq_one_letter_code
_entity_poly.pdbx_strand_id
1 'polypeptide(L)'
;MNEIRSEILKHLEKNSKADLGELAILLGTDEISVANEIADMEKEGIICGYHTLIDWDKAGRGFVNALIEVRVTPQRERGFDHMADRIVNYPEVTAVYLISGSYDYLVSIDGKTLMEVSRFVSEKLSTLEGVVGTTTHFILKKYKDHGTILKHEKKEERIPVMTIMRDPLSKKITGIAPSGIQ
;
A
#
# COMPACT_ATOMS: atom_id res chain seq x y z
N MET A 1 -8.36 -30.84 -0.80
CA MET A 1 -7.51 -30.27 0.27
C MET A 1 -7.99 -30.89 1.56
N ASN A 2 -7.12 -31.50 2.36
CA ASN A 2 -7.51 -32.11 3.63
C ASN A 2 -7.68 -31.04 4.73
N GLU A 3 -8.31 -31.38 5.86
CA GLU A 3 -8.63 -30.45 6.94
C GLU A 3 -7.35 -29.88 7.57
N ILE A 4 -6.30 -30.71 7.73
CA ILE A 4 -5.02 -30.30 8.30
C ILE A 4 -4.35 -29.19 7.44
N ARG A 5 -4.27 -29.39 6.11
CA ARG A 5 -3.72 -28.37 5.21
C ARG A 5 -4.50 -27.05 5.30
N SER A 6 -5.82 -27.13 5.35
CA SER A 6 -6.66 -25.92 5.47
C SER A 6 -6.37 -25.13 6.75
N GLU A 7 -6.19 -25.83 7.88
CA GLU A 7 -5.86 -25.16 9.13
C GLU A 7 -4.43 -24.61 9.14
N ILE A 8 -3.45 -25.34 8.60
CA ILE A 8 -2.07 -24.82 8.43
C ILE A 8 -2.10 -23.50 7.64
N LEU A 9 -2.78 -23.48 6.49
CA LEU A 9 -2.85 -22.30 5.63
C LEU A 9 -3.50 -21.10 6.36
N LYS A 10 -4.59 -21.32 7.11
CA LYS A 10 -5.24 -20.25 7.90
C LYS A 10 -4.33 -19.65 8.96
N HIS A 11 -3.44 -20.46 9.54
CA HIS A 11 -2.47 -19.99 10.52
C HIS A 11 -1.32 -19.24 9.85
N LEU A 12 -0.75 -19.79 8.77
CA LEU A 12 0.35 -19.16 8.04
C LEU A 12 -0.07 -17.84 7.38
N GLU A 13 -1.31 -17.73 6.89
CA GLU A 13 -1.86 -16.49 6.33
C GLU A 13 -1.86 -15.35 7.36
N LYS A 14 -2.13 -15.65 8.63
CA LYS A 14 -2.14 -14.68 9.72
C LYS A 14 -0.74 -14.38 10.27
N ASN A 15 0.09 -15.41 10.35
CA ASN A 15 1.44 -15.34 10.89
C ASN A 15 2.36 -16.33 10.17
N SER A 16 3.10 -15.83 9.18
CA SER A 16 4.07 -16.64 8.43
C SER A 16 5.25 -17.16 9.28
N LYS A 17 5.40 -16.69 10.52
CA LYS A 17 6.39 -17.16 11.51
C LYS A 17 5.78 -18.09 12.56
N ALA A 18 4.69 -18.78 12.22
CA ALA A 18 4.08 -19.76 13.13
C ALA A 18 5.12 -20.83 13.49
N ASP A 19 5.19 -21.17 14.77
CA ASP A 19 6.03 -22.26 15.26
C ASP A 19 5.44 -23.62 14.90
N LEU A 20 6.27 -24.53 14.39
CA LEU A 20 5.80 -25.86 13.94
C LEU A 20 5.29 -26.70 15.09
N GLY A 21 5.93 -26.58 16.27
CA GLY A 21 5.49 -27.31 17.48
C GLY A 21 4.12 -26.82 17.98
N GLU A 22 3.91 -25.50 17.98
CA GLU A 22 2.60 -24.93 18.33
C GLU A 22 1.52 -25.40 17.34
N LEU A 23 1.82 -25.41 16.03
CA LEU A 23 0.91 -25.90 15.02
C LEU A 23 0.63 -27.42 15.17
N ALA A 24 1.64 -28.20 15.47
CA ALA A 24 1.50 -29.64 15.68
C ALA A 24 0.57 -29.94 16.86
N ILE A 25 0.75 -29.25 17.98
CA ILE A 25 -0.12 -29.37 19.17
C ILE A 25 -1.56 -28.99 18.83
N LEU A 26 -1.75 -27.87 18.12
CA LEU A 26 -3.07 -27.39 17.75
C LEU A 26 -3.82 -28.36 16.85
N LEU A 27 -3.09 -29.01 15.94
CA LEU A 27 -3.64 -29.91 14.93
C LEU A 27 -3.71 -31.38 15.38
N GLY A 28 -3.21 -31.68 16.60
CA GLY A 28 -3.18 -33.03 17.14
C GLY A 28 -2.27 -33.99 16.35
N THR A 29 -1.15 -33.49 15.84
CA THR A 29 -0.16 -34.21 15.03
C THR A 29 1.25 -33.94 15.53
N ASP A 30 2.28 -34.33 14.79
CA ASP A 30 3.68 -34.07 15.09
C ASP A 30 4.27 -33.01 14.17
N GLU A 31 5.38 -32.41 14.60
CA GLU A 31 6.07 -31.31 13.87
C GLU A 31 6.57 -31.75 12.49
N ILE A 32 6.98 -33.01 12.35
CA ILE A 32 7.52 -33.55 11.10
C ILE A 32 6.39 -33.63 10.08
N SER A 33 5.21 -34.08 10.51
CA SER A 33 4.01 -34.12 9.67
C SER A 33 3.60 -32.74 9.19
N VAL A 34 3.60 -31.71 10.10
CA VAL A 34 3.30 -30.33 9.74
C VAL A 34 4.32 -29.79 8.74
N ALA A 35 5.62 -30.01 9.00
CA ALA A 35 6.69 -29.55 8.13
C ALA A 35 6.60 -30.17 6.72
N ASN A 36 6.28 -31.47 6.62
CA ASN A 36 6.11 -32.15 5.35
C ASN A 36 4.91 -31.61 4.56
N GLU A 37 3.77 -31.37 5.23
CA GLU A 37 2.59 -30.80 4.57
C GLU A 37 2.85 -29.38 4.05
N ILE A 38 3.61 -28.55 4.78
CA ILE A 38 4.03 -27.23 4.34
C ILE A 38 4.94 -27.34 3.10
N ALA A 39 5.97 -28.18 3.16
CA ALA A 39 6.89 -28.40 2.05
C ALA A 39 6.20 -28.93 0.78
N ASP A 40 5.23 -29.81 0.94
CA ASP A 40 4.42 -30.30 -0.18
C ASP A 40 3.55 -29.16 -0.78
N MET A 41 2.92 -28.33 0.06
CA MET A 41 2.13 -27.18 -0.41
C MET A 41 2.99 -26.11 -1.09
N GLU A 42 4.23 -25.90 -0.66
CA GLU A 42 5.21 -25.05 -1.36
C GLU A 42 5.56 -25.63 -2.72
N LYS A 43 5.85 -26.92 -2.79
CA LYS A 43 6.18 -27.63 -4.05
C LYS A 43 5.00 -27.65 -5.03
N GLU A 44 3.79 -27.76 -4.52
CA GLU A 44 2.55 -27.70 -5.31
C GLU A 44 2.19 -26.28 -5.75
N GLY A 45 2.90 -25.25 -5.24
CA GLY A 45 2.62 -23.84 -5.52
C GLY A 45 1.36 -23.30 -4.84
N ILE A 46 0.83 -24.02 -3.83
CA ILE A 46 -0.27 -23.53 -2.99
C ILE A 46 0.26 -22.41 -2.07
N ILE A 47 1.43 -22.62 -1.47
CA ILE A 47 2.17 -21.58 -0.76
C ILE A 47 3.15 -20.97 -1.76
N CYS A 48 2.84 -19.78 -2.25
CA CYS A 48 3.63 -19.09 -3.27
C CYS A 48 4.78 -18.26 -2.67
N GLY A 49 4.76 -18.01 -1.37
CA GLY A 49 5.80 -17.22 -0.68
C GLY A 49 5.35 -16.69 0.67
N TYR A 50 6.32 -16.13 1.40
CA TYR A 50 6.12 -15.56 2.73
C TYR A 50 6.49 -14.08 2.70
N HIS A 51 5.56 -13.22 3.08
CA HIS A 51 5.77 -11.78 3.06
C HIS A 51 5.64 -11.18 4.46
N THR A 52 6.52 -10.25 4.78
CA THR A 52 6.45 -9.48 6.01
C THR A 52 5.78 -8.15 5.73
N LEU A 53 4.70 -7.84 6.45
CA LEU A 53 4.11 -6.50 6.42
C LEU A 53 4.98 -5.52 7.19
N ILE A 54 5.46 -4.48 6.51
CA ILE A 54 6.35 -3.47 7.08
C ILE A 54 5.70 -2.10 6.95
N ASP A 55 5.67 -1.36 8.07
CA ASP A 55 5.32 0.06 8.08
C ASP A 55 6.57 0.87 7.67
N TRP A 56 6.70 1.11 6.38
CA TRP A 56 7.85 1.81 5.81
C TRP A 56 7.92 3.28 6.22
N ASP A 57 6.78 3.90 6.55
CA ASP A 57 6.75 5.27 7.06
C ASP A 57 7.46 5.34 8.42
N LYS A 58 7.20 4.36 9.29
CA LYS A 58 7.91 4.24 10.59
C LYS A 58 9.37 3.82 10.43
N ALA A 59 9.67 3.02 9.41
CA ALA A 59 11.05 2.62 9.12
C ALA A 59 11.89 3.74 8.49
N GLY A 60 11.28 4.92 8.24
CA GLY A 60 11.97 6.09 7.68
C GLY A 60 12.30 5.97 6.20
N ARG A 61 11.67 5.05 5.49
CA ARG A 61 11.78 4.90 4.02
C ARG A 61 10.46 5.31 3.38
N GLY A 62 10.43 6.50 2.79
CA GLY A 62 9.30 6.94 1.97
C GLY A 62 9.30 6.19 0.63
N PHE A 63 8.32 5.32 0.42
CA PHE A 63 7.99 4.79 -0.89
C PHE A 63 6.73 5.49 -1.41
N VAL A 64 6.71 5.72 -2.71
CA VAL A 64 5.53 6.19 -3.41
C VAL A 64 4.82 4.98 -3.98
N ASN A 65 3.75 4.55 -3.34
CA ASN A 65 2.91 3.46 -3.84
C ASN A 65 1.85 4.03 -4.77
N ALA A 66 1.62 3.37 -5.89
CA ALA A 66 0.56 3.74 -6.82
C ALA A 66 -0.24 2.54 -7.28
N LEU A 67 -1.53 2.80 -7.50
CA LEU A 67 -2.46 1.89 -8.18
C LEU A 67 -2.76 2.47 -9.55
N ILE A 68 -2.57 1.67 -10.59
CA ILE A 68 -2.73 2.10 -11.97
C ILE A 68 -3.85 1.28 -12.59
N GLU A 69 -4.94 1.96 -12.96
CA GLU A 69 -5.98 1.37 -13.80
C GLU A 69 -5.46 1.32 -15.24
N VAL A 70 -5.60 0.18 -15.88
CA VAL A 70 -5.21 -0.02 -17.28
C VAL A 70 -6.40 -0.51 -18.08
N ARG A 71 -6.69 0.17 -19.17
CA ARG A 71 -7.68 -0.27 -20.16
C ARG A 71 -6.97 -0.79 -21.38
N VAL A 72 -7.44 -1.93 -21.87
CA VAL A 72 -6.84 -2.59 -23.04
C VAL A 72 -7.90 -2.93 -24.08
N THR A 73 -7.48 -3.05 -25.32
CA THR A 73 -8.32 -3.67 -26.36
C THR A 73 -8.02 -5.18 -26.35
N PRO A 74 -9.00 -6.03 -26.05
CA PRO A 74 -8.81 -7.48 -26.07
C PRO A 74 -8.37 -7.95 -27.46
N GLN A 75 -7.28 -8.70 -27.53
CA GLN A 75 -6.85 -9.33 -28.78
C GLN A 75 -7.57 -10.68 -28.94
N ARG A 76 -8.19 -10.89 -30.12
CA ARG A 76 -9.07 -12.03 -30.38
C ARG A 76 -8.43 -13.40 -30.18
N GLU A 77 -7.11 -13.52 -30.28
CA GLU A 77 -6.41 -14.83 -30.24
C GLU A 77 -5.63 -15.10 -28.94
N ARG A 78 -5.35 -14.07 -28.13
CA ARG A 78 -4.45 -14.21 -26.97
C ARG A 78 -5.10 -13.81 -25.61
N GLY A 79 -6.32 -13.34 -25.63
CA GLY A 79 -7.06 -12.95 -24.42
C GLY A 79 -6.36 -11.87 -23.57
N PHE A 80 -6.72 -11.82 -22.32
CA PHE A 80 -6.13 -10.91 -21.33
C PHE A 80 -4.78 -11.43 -20.79
N ASP A 81 -4.56 -12.74 -20.72
CA ASP A 81 -3.38 -13.32 -20.06
C ASP A 81 -2.06 -12.84 -20.67
N HIS A 82 -2.00 -12.68 -21.98
CA HIS A 82 -0.79 -12.20 -22.65
C HIS A 82 -0.37 -10.78 -22.18
N MET A 83 -1.33 -9.91 -21.91
CA MET A 83 -1.02 -8.58 -21.39
C MET A 83 -0.53 -8.67 -19.94
N ALA A 84 -1.19 -9.49 -19.12
CA ALA A 84 -0.77 -9.76 -17.76
C ALA A 84 0.68 -10.29 -17.71
N ASP A 85 1.03 -11.27 -18.55
CA ASP A 85 2.38 -11.85 -18.64
C ASP A 85 3.46 -10.81 -18.94
N ARG A 86 3.13 -9.77 -19.71
CA ARG A 86 4.06 -8.68 -19.99
C ARG A 86 4.22 -7.74 -18.80
N ILE A 87 3.12 -7.44 -18.12
CA ILE A 87 3.10 -6.48 -16.99
C ILE A 87 3.79 -7.07 -15.76
N VAL A 88 3.56 -8.35 -15.43
CA VAL A 88 4.14 -8.99 -14.24
C VAL A 88 5.66 -9.10 -14.28
N ASN A 89 6.28 -9.02 -15.46
CA ASN A 89 7.72 -9.09 -15.61
C ASN A 89 8.46 -7.77 -15.32
N TYR A 90 7.75 -6.67 -15.08
CA TYR A 90 8.40 -5.42 -14.68
C TYR A 90 8.77 -5.44 -13.20
N PRO A 91 10.02 -5.16 -12.83
CA PRO A 91 10.48 -5.21 -11.44
C PRO A 91 9.81 -4.17 -10.52
N GLU A 92 9.25 -3.10 -11.10
CA GLU A 92 8.50 -2.09 -10.37
C GLU A 92 7.10 -2.57 -9.95
N VAL A 93 6.59 -3.62 -10.60
CA VAL A 93 5.24 -4.13 -10.38
C VAL A 93 5.22 -5.06 -9.16
N THR A 94 4.36 -4.76 -8.23
CA THR A 94 4.16 -5.54 -7.00
C THR A 94 2.91 -6.41 -7.04
N ALA A 95 1.91 -6.03 -7.83
CA ALA A 95 0.72 -6.85 -8.04
C ALA A 95 0.01 -6.47 -9.36
N VAL A 96 -0.65 -7.45 -9.97
CA VAL A 96 -1.49 -7.28 -11.16
C VAL A 96 -2.78 -8.06 -10.95
N TYR A 97 -3.90 -7.39 -11.15
CA TYR A 97 -5.22 -7.98 -11.03
C TYR A 97 -6.02 -7.74 -12.31
N LEU A 98 -6.68 -8.77 -12.82
CA LEU A 98 -7.72 -8.62 -13.84
C LEU A 98 -9.02 -8.20 -13.12
N ILE A 99 -9.63 -7.13 -13.59
CA ILE A 99 -10.78 -6.50 -12.93
C ILE A 99 -12.03 -6.62 -13.83
N SER A 100 -13.15 -6.93 -13.22
CA SER A 100 -14.46 -6.81 -13.86
C SER A 100 -15.05 -5.44 -13.52
N GLY A 101 -14.93 -4.46 -14.43
CA GLY A 101 -15.38 -3.10 -14.16
C GLY A 101 -15.14 -2.13 -15.31
N SER A 102 -14.87 -0.87 -14.99
CA SER A 102 -14.63 0.22 -15.95
C SER A 102 -13.25 0.20 -16.59
N TYR A 103 -12.34 -0.61 -16.09
CA TYR A 103 -10.99 -0.86 -16.59
C TYR A 103 -10.69 -2.36 -16.48
N ASP A 104 -9.65 -2.82 -17.16
CA ASP A 104 -9.37 -4.25 -17.29
C ASP A 104 -8.34 -4.75 -16.27
N TYR A 105 -7.31 -3.95 -15.98
CA TYR A 105 -6.30 -4.32 -14.99
C TYR A 105 -6.10 -3.26 -13.94
N LEU A 106 -5.85 -3.71 -12.71
CA LEU A 106 -5.29 -2.89 -11.64
C LEU A 106 -3.86 -3.34 -11.38
N VAL A 107 -2.92 -2.44 -11.62
CA VAL A 107 -1.47 -2.67 -11.44
C VAL A 107 -1.01 -1.90 -10.22
N SER A 108 -0.42 -2.60 -9.25
CA SER A 108 0.23 -1.98 -8.09
C SER A 108 1.72 -1.86 -8.33
N ILE A 109 2.27 -0.69 -8.07
CA ILE A 109 3.72 -0.44 -8.18
C ILE A 109 4.25 0.31 -6.97
N ASP A 110 5.53 0.07 -6.69
CA ASP A 110 6.30 0.81 -5.69
C ASP A 110 7.42 1.58 -6.39
N GLY A 111 7.47 2.89 -6.17
CA GLY A 111 8.53 3.77 -6.65
C GLY A 111 9.19 4.54 -5.52
N LYS A 112 10.41 5.03 -5.73
CA LYS A 112 11.07 5.91 -4.76
C LYS A 112 10.53 7.33 -4.83
N THR A 113 10.07 7.74 -6.02
CA THR A 113 9.59 9.09 -6.28
C THR A 113 8.36 9.08 -7.19
N LEU A 114 7.56 10.17 -7.14
CA LEU A 114 6.46 10.41 -8.09
C LEU A 114 6.95 10.39 -9.54
N MET A 115 8.16 10.87 -9.78
CA MET A 115 8.75 10.92 -11.14
C MET A 115 9.05 9.52 -11.67
N GLU A 116 9.55 8.61 -10.82
CA GLU A 116 9.78 7.21 -11.21
C GLU A 116 8.47 6.51 -11.57
N VAL A 117 7.42 6.69 -10.77
CA VAL A 117 6.08 6.16 -11.07
C VAL A 117 5.57 6.71 -12.42
N SER A 118 5.63 8.03 -12.61
CA SER A 118 5.17 8.68 -13.84
C SER A 118 5.95 8.19 -15.07
N ARG A 119 7.27 8.03 -14.93
CA ARG A 119 8.13 7.50 -16.00
C ARG A 119 7.79 6.05 -16.34
N PHE A 120 7.59 5.19 -15.34
CA PHE A 120 7.15 3.82 -15.56
C PHE A 120 5.85 3.77 -16.37
N VAL A 121 4.87 4.59 -16.00
CA VAL A 121 3.58 4.63 -16.70
C VAL A 121 3.76 5.10 -18.14
N SER A 122 4.46 6.21 -18.38
CA SER A 122 4.59 6.83 -19.71
C SER A 122 5.52 6.05 -20.65
N GLU A 123 6.62 5.51 -20.15
CA GLU A 123 7.65 4.88 -20.98
C GLU A 123 7.48 3.37 -21.12
N LYS A 124 6.86 2.70 -20.14
CA LYS A 124 6.71 1.25 -20.12
C LYS A 124 5.26 0.81 -20.30
N LEU A 125 4.37 1.22 -19.39
CA LEU A 125 3.02 0.66 -19.32
C LEU A 125 2.13 1.16 -20.46
N SER A 126 2.10 2.47 -20.71
CA SER A 126 1.27 3.07 -21.77
C SER A 126 1.77 2.77 -23.18
N THR A 127 3.02 2.32 -23.34
CA THR A 127 3.60 1.95 -24.62
C THR A 127 3.34 0.50 -25.02
N LEU A 128 2.76 -0.31 -24.12
CA LEU A 128 2.40 -1.68 -24.43
C LEU A 128 1.31 -1.72 -25.50
N GLU A 129 1.53 -2.52 -26.53
CA GLU A 129 0.55 -2.73 -27.60
C GLU A 129 -0.77 -3.25 -27.02
N GLY A 130 -1.88 -2.61 -27.35
CA GLY A 130 -3.21 -2.93 -26.84
C GLY A 130 -3.63 -2.09 -25.62
N VAL A 131 -2.73 -1.36 -24.97
CA VAL A 131 -3.11 -0.40 -23.92
C VAL A 131 -3.73 0.84 -24.57
N VAL A 132 -4.97 1.14 -24.19
CA VAL A 132 -5.73 2.30 -24.72
C VAL A 132 -5.83 3.45 -23.71
N GLY A 133 -5.51 3.21 -22.45
CA GLY A 133 -5.49 4.25 -21.44
C GLY A 133 -5.07 3.76 -20.07
N THR A 134 -4.52 4.68 -19.29
CA THR A 134 -4.09 4.44 -17.91
C THR A 134 -4.55 5.58 -17.02
N THR A 135 -4.90 5.26 -15.75
CA THR A 135 -5.18 6.26 -14.72
C THR A 135 -4.36 5.90 -13.48
N THR A 136 -3.55 6.82 -12.99
CA THR A 136 -2.66 6.58 -11.85
C THR A 136 -3.23 7.21 -10.58
N HIS A 137 -3.36 6.40 -9.52
CA HIS A 137 -3.79 6.82 -8.19
C HIS A 137 -2.62 6.64 -7.23
N PHE A 138 -2.15 7.72 -6.62
CA PHE A 138 -1.12 7.65 -5.60
C PHE A 138 -1.74 7.35 -4.23
N ILE A 139 -1.20 6.35 -3.53
CA ILE A 139 -1.62 6.03 -2.17
C ILE A 139 -0.98 7.05 -1.23
N LEU A 140 -1.80 7.93 -0.69
CA LEU A 140 -1.33 8.97 0.24
C LEU A 140 -1.09 8.41 1.64
N LYS A 141 -1.87 7.40 2.05
CA LYS A 141 -1.76 6.80 3.37
C LYS A 141 -2.45 5.43 3.41
N LYS A 142 -1.80 4.47 4.04
CA LYS A 142 -2.36 3.15 4.33
C LYS A 142 -2.85 3.12 5.77
N TYR A 143 -4.13 2.88 6.00
CA TYR A 143 -4.73 2.73 7.34
C TYR A 143 -4.79 1.30 7.81
N LYS A 144 -5.01 0.37 6.89
CA LYS A 144 -5.05 -1.07 7.11
C LYS A 144 -4.47 -1.77 5.89
N ASP A 145 -3.65 -2.78 6.11
CA ASP A 145 -3.06 -3.57 5.03
C ASP A 145 -2.98 -5.04 5.47
N HIS A 146 -3.33 -5.97 4.59
CA HIS A 146 -3.39 -7.41 4.89
C HIS A 146 -4.01 -7.74 6.25
N GLY A 147 -5.17 -7.14 6.56
CA GLY A 147 -5.87 -7.34 7.84
C GLY A 147 -5.29 -6.61 9.05
N THR A 148 -4.07 -6.07 8.96
CA THR A 148 -3.37 -5.36 10.05
C THR A 148 -3.64 -3.86 10.01
N ILE A 149 -4.03 -3.27 11.15
CA ILE A 149 -4.21 -1.83 11.30
C ILE A 149 -2.83 -1.18 11.48
N LEU A 150 -2.48 -0.27 10.57
CA LEU A 150 -1.29 0.54 10.67
C LEU A 150 -1.57 1.74 11.57
N LYS A 151 -1.06 1.71 12.81
CA LYS A 151 -1.23 2.80 13.78
C LYS A 151 -0.28 3.94 13.40
N HIS A 152 -0.83 5.03 12.90
CA HIS A 152 -0.11 6.27 12.72
C HIS A 152 -0.27 7.10 14.00
N GLU A 153 0.83 7.43 14.65
CA GLU A 153 0.82 8.43 15.71
C GLU A 153 0.33 9.75 15.10
N LYS A 154 -0.70 10.35 15.68
CA LYS A 154 -1.02 11.74 15.37
C LYS A 154 0.19 12.57 15.84
N LYS A 155 1.03 13.04 14.93
CA LYS A 155 1.81 14.23 15.23
C LYS A 155 0.78 15.32 15.53
N GLU A 156 0.57 15.60 16.81
CA GLU A 156 -0.05 16.86 17.21
C GLU A 156 0.92 17.96 16.75
N GLU A 157 0.72 18.47 15.57
CA GLU A 157 1.21 19.80 15.24
C GLU A 157 0.43 20.76 16.13
N ARG A 158 0.92 20.93 17.35
CA ARG A 158 0.55 22.08 18.16
C ARG A 158 1.06 23.29 17.38
N ILE A 159 0.18 23.90 16.62
CA ILE A 159 0.40 25.25 16.14
C ILE A 159 0.69 26.05 17.40
N PRO A 160 1.91 26.61 17.58
CA PRO A 160 2.16 27.49 18.73
C PRO A 160 1.15 28.61 18.61
N VAL A 161 0.19 28.65 19.54
CA VAL A 161 -0.69 29.79 19.69
C VAL A 161 0.26 30.93 20.07
N MET A 162 0.59 31.73 19.09
CA MET A 162 1.32 32.98 19.28
C MET A 162 0.47 33.79 20.23
N THR A 163 0.78 33.73 21.51
CA THR A 163 0.22 34.64 22.51
C THR A 163 0.63 36.05 22.06
N ILE A 164 -0.31 36.75 21.42
CA ILE A 164 -0.16 38.16 21.15
C ILE A 164 -0.10 38.78 22.54
N MET A 165 1.10 38.99 23.05
CA MET A 165 1.31 39.87 24.21
C MET A 165 0.77 41.22 23.82
N ARG A 166 -0.40 41.55 24.35
CA ARG A 166 -0.88 42.93 24.35
C ARG A 166 0.16 43.76 25.07
N ASP A 167 0.84 44.60 24.31
CA ASP A 167 1.77 45.62 24.81
C ASP A 167 1.03 46.48 25.82
N PRO A 168 1.45 46.55 27.10
CA PRO A 168 0.78 47.36 28.13
C PRO A 168 1.06 48.87 27.99
N LEU A 169 1.70 49.34 26.93
CA LEU A 169 2.15 50.73 26.78
C LEU A 169 1.24 51.62 25.91
N SER A 170 0.05 51.19 25.49
CA SER A 170 -0.87 52.10 24.78
C SER A 170 -1.87 52.86 25.70
N LYS A 171 -1.39 53.27 26.88
CA LYS A 171 -2.11 54.26 27.69
C LYS A 171 -1.23 55.48 27.88
N LYS A 172 -1.31 56.45 26.95
CA LYS A 172 -1.10 57.89 27.16
C LYS A 172 -1.15 58.63 25.83
N ILE A 173 -2.32 58.98 25.39
CA ILE A 173 -2.50 60.31 24.74
C ILE A 173 -3.83 60.86 25.27
N THR A 174 -3.72 61.55 26.40
CA THR A 174 -4.74 62.45 26.89
C THR A 174 -4.54 63.78 26.22
N GLY A 175 -5.59 64.35 25.66
CA GLY A 175 -5.88 65.75 25.75
C GLY A 175 -5.14 66.71 24.80
N ILE A 176 -5.83 67.10 23.71
CA ILE A 176 -5.80 68.49 23.27
C ILE A 176 -7.23 68.79 22.82
N ALA A 177 -7.87 69.68 23.58
CA ALA A 177 -9.14 70.27 23.25
C ALA A 177 -8.95 71.27 22.09
N PRO A 178 -9.89 71.43 21.16
CA PRO A 178 -9.89 72.62 20.28
C PRO A 178 -10.57 73.79 20.97
N SER A 179 -9.78 74.82 21.24
CA SER A 179 -10.26 76.16 21.50
C SER A 179 -10.90 76.67 20.23
N GLY A 180 -12.09 77.32 20.41
CA GLY A 180 -12.86 77.96 19.40
C GLY A 180 -12.21 79.16 18.75
N ILE A 181 -12.88 79.66 17.70
CA ILE A 181 -13.07 81.09 17.41
C ILE A 181 -13.96 81.20 16.16
N GLN A 182 -15.04 81.91 16.37
CA GLN A 182 -15.89 82.75 15.51
C GLN A 182 -16.35 82.25 14.17
#